data_371de0f882307b1b6c17811a4e46e1e1
#
_entry.id   371de0f882307b1b6c17811a4e46e1e1
#
_cell.length_a   1.000
_cell.length_b   1.000
_cell.length_c   1.000
_cell.angle_alpha   90.00
_cell.angle_beta   90.00
_cell.angle_gamma   90.00
#
_symmetry.space_group_name_H-M   'P 1'
#
loop_
_entity.id
_entity.type
_entity.pdbx_description
1 polymer ?
#
loop_
_entity_poly.entity_id
_entity_poly.type
_entity_poly.pdbx_seq_one_letter_code
_entity_poly.pdbx_strand_id
1 'polypeptide(L)'
;MVKRLFVFAACLAIGVFMITIGSSVSYACKCAELTPVGKEFEKSAAVFTGKVIGIKEEKDIGKDARTEKVLFEVSATWKGLTESQVILEYYQDSCSIDFRKGQEYLVYARENPDFKNKSVLTTGVCDRTVEVEKAGEDLTFLGQGTSPVNQVDLQKEMEWSVPVHTLMMWLPVMGVAGIVGWFIWKGAKS
;
A
#
# COMPACT_ATOMS: atom_id res chain seq x y z
N MET A 1 23.51 42.65 29.91
CA MET A 1 23.19 41.24 30.12
C MET A 1 21.69 40.96 30.06
N VAL A 2 20.87 41.74 30.73
CA VAL A 2 19.38 41.53 30.82
C VAL A 2 18.67 41.53 29.45
N LYS A 3 19.04 42.44 28.50
CA LYS A 3 18.43 42.47 27.15
C LYS A 3 18.66 41.17 26.35
N ARG A 4 19.85 40.57 26.45
CA ARG A 4 20.13 39.29 25.74
C ARG A 4 19.34 38.14 26.34
N LEU A 5 19.16 38.14 27.65
CA LEU A 5 18.33 37.08 28.32
C LEU A 5 16.85 37.17 27.92
N PHE A 6 16.32 38.41 27.78
CA PHE A 6 14.95 38.63 27.32
C PHE A 6 14.73 38.17 25.87
N VAL A 7 15.70 38.43 24.97
CA VAL A 7 15.61 37.97 23.60
C VAL A 7 15.65 36.43 23.50
N PHE A 8 16.53 35.77 24.27
CA PHE A 8 16.56 34.31 24.35
C PHE A 8 15.26 33.73 24.89
N ALA A 9 14.70 34.27 25.94
CA ALA A 9 13.43 33.82 26.51
C ALA A 9 12.24 34.01 25.53
N ALA A 10 12.21 35.15 24.81
CA ALA A 10 11.20 35.39 23.77
C ALA A 10 11.31 34.41 22.59
N CYS A 11 12.52 34.13 22.10
CA CYS A 11 12.73 33.14 21.04
C CYS A 11 12.35 31.72 21.47
N LEU A 12 12.63 31.34 22.70
CA LEU A 12 12.25 30.05 23.28
C LEU A 12 10.72 29.93 23.42
N ALA A 13 10.05 30.98 23.87
CA ALA A 13 8.58 31.02 23.97
C ALA A 13 7.91 30.93 22.60
N ILE A 14 8.42 31.63 21.59
CA ILE A 14 7.93 31.55 20.20
C ILE A 14 8.17 30.15 19.62
N GLY A 15 9.33 29.54 19.88
CA GLY A 15 9.65 28.19 19.44
C GLY A 15 8.70 27.15 20.05
N VAL A 16 8.43 27.20 21.34
CA VAL A 16 7.47 26.32 22.03
C VAL A 16 6.04 26.55 21.52
N PHE A 17 5.66 27.81 21.27
CA PHE A 17 4.34 28.15 20.73
C PHE A 17 4.14 27.60 19.31
N MET A 18 5.17 27.63 18.45
CA MET A 18 5.10 27.04 17.10
C MET A 18 4.96 25.52 17.12
N ILE A 19 5.53 24.83 18.12
CA ILE A 19 5.40 23.36 18.28
C ILE A 19 4.01 22.97 18.78
N THR A 20 3.34 23.85 19.54
CA THR A 20 1.98 23.59 20.09
C THR A 20 0.85 23.93 19.11
N ILE A 21 1.13 24.59 17.97
CA ILE A 21 0.17 24.72 16.86
C ILE A 21 0.11 23.37 16.16
N GLY A 22 -0.57 22.45 16.86
CA GLY A 22 -0.59 21.03 16.63
C GLY A 22 -1.07 20.66 15.25
N SER A 23 -0.45 19.68 14.69
CA SER A 23 -0.94 18.86 13.61
C SER A 23 -2.39 18.44 13.90
N SER A 24 -3.35 19.16 13.33
CA SER A 24 -4.71 18.66 13.23
C SER A 24 -4.65 17.42 12.35
N VAL A 25 -4.94 16.26 12.93
CA VAL A 25 -5.15 15.04 12.18
C VAL A 25 -6.40 15.28 11.33
N SER A 26 -6.19 15.64 10.08
CA SER A 26 -7.27 15.78 9.11
C SER A 26 -7.69 14.38 8.68
N TYR A 27 -8.76 13.86 9.24
CA TYR A 27 -9.45 12.71 8.68
C TYR A 27 -10.17 13.18 7.40
N ALA A 28 -9.51 13.02 6.26
CA ALA A 28 -10.04 13.46 4.98
C ALA A 28 -11.11 12.50 4.43
N CYS A 29 -11.14 11.24 4.88
CA CYS A 29 -12.15 10.26 4.46
C CYS A 29 -13.33 10.23 5.42
N LYS A 30 -14.51 10.64 4.92
CA LYS A 30 -15.79 10.49 5.60
C LYS A 30 -16.70 9.63 4.73
N CYS A 31 -16.86 8.36 5.09
CA CYS A 31 -17.91 7.55 4.51
C CYS A 31 -19.28 8.14 4.92
N ALA A 32 -20.24 8.13 4.00
CA ALA A 32 -21.65 8.24 4.35
C ALA A 32 -22.01 7.08 5.32
N GLU A 33 -23.21 6.67 5.46
CA GLU A 33 -23.52 5.43 6.19
C GLU A 33 -22.93 4.21 5.46
N LEU A 34 -22.45 3.21 6.21
CA LEU A 34 -22.05 1.93 5.62
C LEU A 34 -23.21 1.32 4.85
N THR A 35 -22.98 0.97 3.61
CA THR A 35 -23.99 0.34 2.76
C THR A 35 -24.43 -0.98 3.41
N PRO A 36 -25.73 -1.33 3.47
CA PRO A 36 -26.18 -2.64 3.93
C PRO A 36 -25.49 -3.78 3.19
N VAL A 37 -25.19 -4.89 3.89
CA VAL A 37 -24.41 -6.04 3.38
C VAL A 37 -24.90 -6.51 2.00
N GLY A 38 -26.22 -6.72 1.83
CA GLY A 38 -26.80 -7.17 0.56
C GLY A 38 -26.55 -6.21 -0.60
N LYS A 39 -26.69 -4.91 -0.38
CA LYS A 39 -26.41 -3.89 -1.40
C LYS A 39 -24.92 -3.80 -1.74
N GLU A 40 -24.05 -3.91 -0.74
CA GLU A 40 -22.62 -3.93 -0.98
C GLU A 40 -22.19 -5.18 -1.75
N PHE A 41 -22.79 -6.35 -1.42
CA PHE A 41 -22.59 -7.57 -2.17
C PHE A 41 -23.01 -7.43 -3.64
N GLU A 42 -24.16 -6.84 -3.92
CA GLU A 42 -24.64 -6.62 -5.29
C GLU A 42 -23.70 -5.73 -6.09
N LYS A 43 -23.22 -4.65 -5.50
CA LYS A 43 -22.35 -3.62 -6.10
C LYS A 43 -20.92 -4.12 -6.32
N SER A 44 -20.43 -5.04 -5.49
CA SER A 44 -19.07 -5.55 -5.57
C SER A 44 -18.85 -6.43 -6.80
N ALA A 45 -17.70 -6.32 -7.43
CA ALA A 45 -17.24 -7.23 -8.48
C ALA A 45 -16.77 -8.57 -7.92
N ALA A 46 -16.13 -8.54 -6.72
CA ALA A 46 -15.71 -9.73 -6.01
C ALA A 46 -15.98 -9.60 -4.51
N VAL A 47 -16.33 -10.72 -3.86
CA VAL A 47 -16.46 -10.83 -2.39
C VAL A 47 -15.79 -12.11 -1.94
N PHE A 48 -14.79 -11.99 -1.05
CA PHE A 48 -13.99 -13.12 -0.60
C PHE A 48 -13.39 -12.87 0.78
N THR A 49 -13.00 -13.94 1.47
CA THR A 49 -12.03 -13.85 2.56
C THR A 49 -10.66 -14.27 2.08
N GLY A 50 -9.63 -13.60 2.57
CA GLY A 50 -8.26 -13.93 2.22
C GLY A 50 -7.24 -13.34 3.17
N LYS A 51 -6.12 -14.04 3.25
CA LYS A 51 -4.96 -13.65 4.05
C LYS A 51 -4.00 -12.82 3.21
N VAL A 52 -3.56 -11.70 3.71
CA VAL A 52 -2.54 -10.87 3.06
C VAL A 52 -1.19 -11.59 3.11
N ILE A 53 -0.66 -11.97 1.96
CA ILE A 53 0.65 -12.64 1.83
C ILE A 53 1.74 -11.75 1.26
N GLY A 54 1.38 -10.64 0.57
CA GLY A 54 2.31 -9.66 0.03
C GLY A 54 1.73 -8.27 -0.04
N ILE A 55 2.56 -7.25 0.20
CA ILE A 55 2.23 -5.83 0.01
C ILE A 55 3.41 -5.20 -0.74
N LYS A 56 3.12 -4.43 -1.78
CA LYS A 56 4.10 -3.73 -2.59
C LYS A 56 3.64 -2.33 -2.90
N GLU A 57 4.46 -1.35 -2.52
CA GLU A 57 4.25 0.04 -2.92
C GLU A 57 5.00 0.32 -4.24
N GLU A 58 4.32 0.91 -5.20
CA GLU A 58 4.91 1.38 -6.44
C GLU A 58 4.73 2.89 -6.54
N LYS A 59 5.83 3.60 -6.74
CA LYS A 59 5.80 5.04 -6.99
C LYS A 59 5.82 5.27 -8.50
N ASP A 60 4.75 5.81 -9.03
CA ASP A 60 4.67 6.19 -10.44
C ASP A 60 5.62 7.35 -10.72
N ILE A 61 6.59 7.14 -11.62
CA ILE A 61 7.53 8.18 -12.00
C ILE A 61 6.77 9.27 -12.78
N GLY A 62 6.65 10.45 -12.16
CA GLY A 62 5.96 11.62 -12.76
C GLY A 62 4.53 11.85 -12.27
N LYS A 63 4.04 11.05 -11.31
CA LYS A 63 2.81 11.32 -10.57
C LYS A 63 3.11 11.37 -9.08
N ASP A 64 2.49 12.27 -8.35
CA ASP A 64 2.59 12.33 -6.88
C ASP A 64 1.79 11.20 -6.18
N ALA A 65 1.16 10.32 -6.96
CA ALA A 65 0.37 9.22 -6.46
C ALA A 65 1.24 7.98 -6.24
N ARG A 66 1.07 7.35 -5.08
CA ARG A 66 1.62 6.02 -4.77
C ARG A 66 0.54 4.99 -5.04
N THR A 67 0.88 3.96 -5.78
CA THR A 67 0.03 2.79 -5.98
C THR A 67 0.47 1.71 -5.01
N GLU A 68 -0.47 1.10 -4.33
CA GLU A 68 -0.24 -0.06 -3.48
C GLU A 68 -0.90 -1.29 -4.10
N LYS A 69 -0.15 -2.39 -4.14
CA LYS A 69 -0.61 -3.72 -4.53
C LYS A 69 -0.62 -4.62 -3.32
N VAL A 70 -1.74 -5.25 -3.08
CA VAL A 70 -1.91 -6.21 -1.97
C VAL A 70 -2.27 -7.56 -2.54
N LEU A 71 -1.43 -8.55 -2.28
CA LEU A 71 -1.63 -9.93 -2.69
C LEU A 71 -2.30 -10.71 -1.57
N PHE A 72 -3.45 -11.29 -1.88
CA PHE A 72 -4.20 -12.16 -0.98
C PHE A 72 -4.09 -13.63 -1.39
N GLU A 73 -3.99 -14.51 -0.41
CA GLU A 73 -4.31 -15.92 -0.51
C GLU A 73 -5.77 -16.09 -0.12
N VAL A 74 -6.62 -16.51 -1.06
CA VAL A 74 -8.07 -16.59 -0.90
C VAL A 74 -8.45 -17.83 -0.12
N SER A 75 -9.16 -17.64 1.00
CA SER A 75 -9.65 -18.72 1.87
C SER A 75 -11.04 -19.19 1.43
N ALA A 76 -11.94 -18.25 1.16
CA ALA A 76 -13.29 -18.53 0.67
C ALA A 76 -13.78 -17.39 -0.24
N THR A 77 -14.67 -17.72 -1.17
CA THR A 77 -15.27 -16.76 -2.10
C THR A 77 -16.79 -16.90 -2.16
N TRP A 78 -17.49 -15.79 -2.30
CA TRP A 78 -18.95 -15.69 -2.50
C TRP A 78 -19.32 -15.12 -3.86
N LYS A 79 -18.39 -14.34 -4.47
CA LYS A 79 -18.64 -13.68 -5.74
C LYS A 79 -17.34 -13.37 -6.49
N GLY A 80 -17.34 -13.57 -7.80
CA GLY A 80 -16.39 -12.96 -8.75
C GLY A 80 -14.97 -13.54 -8.78
N LEU A 81 -14.62 -14.48 -7.90
CA LEU A 81 -13.30 -15.12 -7.88
C LEU A 81 -13.41 -16.63 -7.92
N THR A 82 -12.48 -17.24 -8.65
CA THR A 82 -12.25 -18.70 -8.68
C THR A 82 -10.80 -19.06 -8.37
N GLU A 83 -9.92 -18.07 -8.36
CA GLU A 83 -8.46 -18.17 -8.19
C GLU A 83 -8.09 -18.24 -6.70
N SER A 84 -7.03 -19.01 -6.40
CA SER A 84 -6.46 -19.12 -5.04
C SER A 84 -5.69 -17.89 -4.57
N GLN A 85 -5.31 -17.01 -5.49
CA GLN A 85 -4.67 -15.73 -5.16
C GLN A 85 -5.28 -14.60 -6.00
N VAL A 86 -5.31 -13.41 -5.43
CA VAL A 86 -5.78 -12.19 -6.08
C VAL A 86 -4.93 -10.99 -5.65
N ILE A 87 -4.69 -10.07 -6.57
CA ILE A 87 -4.04 -8.78 -6.29
C ILE A 87 -5.10 -7.69 -6.32
N LEU A 88 -5.19 -6.92 -5.24
CA LEU A 88 -5.89 -5.64 -5.22
C LEU A 88 -4.87 -4.53 -5.50
N GLU A 89 -5.30 -3.52 -6.26
CA GLU A 89 -4.46 -2.38 -6.61
C GLU A 89 -5.25 -1.09 -6.42
N TYR A 90 -4.67 -0.13 -5.69
CA TYR A 90 -5.30 1.16 -5.42
C TYR A 90 -4.26 2.26 -5.24
N TYR A 91 -4.69 3.50 -5.43
CA TYR A 91 -3.89 4.65 -5.05
C TYR A 91 -3.94 4.83 -3.54
N GLN A 92 -2.77 4.97 -2.91
CA GLN A 92 -2.68 5.19 -1.48
C GLN A 92 -3.12 6.62 -1.15
N ASP A 93 -4.27 6.74 -0.51
CA ASP A 93 -4.86 7.98 -0.05
C ASP A 93 -5.42 7.86 1.38
N SER A 94 -6.12 8.88 1.85
CA SER A 94 -6.73 8.87 3.19
C SER A 94 -7.92 7.91 3.33
N CYS A 95 -8.45 7.38 2.23
CA CYS A 95 -9.56 6.43 2.19
C CYS A 95 -9.11 4.98 1.93
N SER A 96 -7.82 4.76 1.85
CA SER A 96 -7.23 3.43 1.68
C SER A 96 -7.29 2.64 2.99
N ILE A 97 -7.36 1.33 2.89
CA ILE A 97 -7.27 0.41 4.03
C ILE A 97 -5.80 0.14 4.30
N ASP A 98 -5.39 0.23 5.56
CA ASP A 98 -4.06 -0.18 6.02
C ASP A 98 -4.02 -1.70 6.20
N PHE A 99 -3.77 -2.42 5.12
CA PHE A 99 -3.66 -3.88 5.15
C PHE A 99 -2.37 -4.32 5.85
N ARG A 100 -2.46 -5.43 6.61
CA ARG A 100 -1.31 -5.98 7.33
C ARG A 100 -0.99 -7.38 6.85
N LYS A 101 0.27 -7.60 6.50
CA LYS A 101 0.74 -8.94 6.09
C LYS A 101 0.50 -9.96 7.19
N GLY A 102 -0.08 -11.10 6.81
CA GLY A 102 -0.45 -12.18 7.71
C GLY A 102 -1.85 -12.08 8.30
N GLN A 103 -2.51 -10.92 8.20
CA GLN A 103 -3.89 -10.72 8.66
C GLN A 103 -4.90 -11.18 7.60
N GLU A 104 -6.04 -11.69 8.04
CA GLU A 104 -7.13 -12.13 7.17
C GLU A 104 -8.27 -11.10 7.16
N TYR A 105 -8.79 -10.83 5.96
CA TYR A 105 -9.84 -9.84 5.72
C TYR A 105 -11.02 -10.45 4.97
N LEU A 106 -12.23 -10.00 5.28
CA LEU A 106 -13.37 -10.08 4.38
C LEU A 106 -13.30 -8.86 3.46
N VAL A 107 -13.22 -9.10 2.17
CA VAL A 107 -13.00 -8.08 1.15
C VAL A 107 -14.21 -7.96 0.25
N TYR A 108 -14.71 -6.74 0.11
CA TYR A 108 -15.67 -6.32 -0.92
C TYR A 108 -14.90 -5.50 -1.95
N ALA A 109 -14.58 -6.12 -3.08
CA ALA A 109 -13.79 -5.48 -4.12
C ALA A 109 -14.67 -5.03 -5.29
N ARG A 110 -14.33 -3.88 -5.86
CA ARG A 110 -14.94 -3.33 -7.09
C ARG A 110 -13.90 -3.22 -8.18
N GLU A 111 -14.33 -3.12 -9.44
CA GLU A 111 -13.43 -2.80 -10.53
C GLU A 111 -12.93 -1.35 -10.40
N ASN A 112 -11.65 -1.14 -10.65
CA ASN A 112 -11.06 0.19 -10.63
C ASN A 112 -11.10 0.80 -12.05
N PRO A 113 -11.92 1.82 -12.32
CA PRO A 113 -12.07 2.42 -13.64
C PRO A 113 -10.82 3.21 -14.09
N ASP A 114 -9.93 3.57 -13.17
CA ASP A 114 -8.72 4.36 -13.48
C ASP A 114 -7.65 3.53 -14.19
N PHE A 115 -7.72 2.20 -14.09
CA PHE A 115 -6.84 1.27 -14.77
C PHE A 115 -7.45 0.79 -16.10
N LYS A 116 -7.44 1.65 -17.11
CA LYS A 116 -8.16 1.51 -18.40
C LYS A 116 -7.96 0.22 -19.20
N ASN A 117 -7.00 -0.64 -18.86
CA ASN A 117 -6.64 -1.82 -19.66
C ASN A 117 -6.63 -3.14 -18.89
N LYS A 118 -7.06 -3.17 -17.62
CA LYS A 118 -7.13 -4.39 -16.81
C LYS A 118 -8.35 -4.32 -15.90
N SER A 119 -9.05 -5.43 -15.73
CA SER A 119 -10.02 -5.60 -14.64
C SER A 119 -9.28 -5.65 -13.30
N VAL A 120 -8.78 -4.49 -12.87
CA VAL A 120 -8.06 -4.35 -11.61
C VAL A 120 -9.09 -4.21 -10.50
N LEU A 121 -8.99 -5.07 -9.50
CA LEU A 121 -9.83 -5.00 -8.32
C LEU A 121 -9.25 -4.01 -7.31
N THR A 122 -10.13 -3.22 -6.71
CA THR A 122 -9.82 -2.25 -5.67
C THR A 122 -10.83 -2.29 -4.54
N THR A 123 -10.48 -1.78 -3.39
CA THR A 123 -11.37 -1.61 -2.25
C THR A 123 -10.94 -0.40 -1.42
N GLY A 124 -11.80 0.08 -0.54
CA GLY A 124 -11.52 1.19 0.37
C GLY A 124 -12.28 1.08 1.68
N VAL A 125 -12.03 2.00 2.60
CA VAL A 125 -12.67 2.02 3.95
C VAL A 125 -14.19 2.12 3.89
N CYS A 126 -14.78 2.57 2.78
CA CYS A 126 -16.23 2.70 2.60
C CYS A 126 -16.88 1.47 1.93
N ASP A 127 -16.12 0.47 1.55
CA ASP A 127 -16.59 -0.73 0.83
C ASP A 127 -16.82 -1.94 1.76
N ARG A 128 -17.12 -1.74 3.05
CA ARG A 128 -17.32 -2.80 4.09
C ARG A 128 -16.16 -3.79 4.26
N THR A 129 -15.04 -3.61 3.58
CA THR A 129 -13.85 -4.45 3.75
C THR A 129 -13.29 -4.29 5.16
N VAL A 130 -13.10 -5.41 5.87
CA VAL A 130 -12.73 -5.40 7.29
C VAL A 130 -11.99 -6.69 7.65
N GLU A 131 -11.23 -6.69 8.75
CA GLU A 131 -10.63 -7.89 9.32
C GLU A 131 -11.71 -8.96 9.61
N VAL A 132 -11.45 -10.22 9.30
CA VAL A 132 -12.43 -11.33 9.45
C VAL A 132 -13.00 -11.41 10.87
N GLU A 133 -12.18 -11.09 11.88
CA GLU A 133 -12.59 -11.08 13.29
C GLU A 133 -13.72 -10.06 13.58
N LYS A 134 -13.85 -9.03 12.75
CA LYS A 134 -14.84 -7.96 12.87
C LYS A 134 -16.00 -8.12 11.89
N ALA A 135 -15.95 -9.12 10.99
CA ALA A 135 -16.90 -9.34 9.89
C ALA A 135 -18.11 -10.20 10.27
N GLY A 136 -18.40 -10.38 11.56
CA GLY A 136 -19.44 -11.34 12.02
C GLY A 136 -20.83 -11.12 11.42
N GLU A 137 -21.29 -9.87 11.29
CA GLU A 137 -22.57 -9.53 10.64
C GLU A 137 -22.57 -9.96 9.17
N ASP A 138 -21.53 -9.58 8.46
CA ASP A 138 -21.36 -9.84 7.02
C ASP A 138 -21.28 -11.33 6.74
N LEU A 139 -20.48 -12.08 7.49
CA LEU A 139 -20.33 -13.52 7.35
C LEU A 139 -21.62 -14.28 7.68
N THR A 140 -22.39 -13.78 8.65
CA THR A 140 -23.71 -14.34 8.96
C THR A 140 -24.69 -14.17 7.80
N PHE A 141 -24.68 -13.01 7.15
CA PHE A 141 -25.51 -12.71 5.98
C PHE A 141 -25.08 -13.53 4.75
N LEU A 142 -23.76 -13.58 4.48
CA LEU A 142 -23.19 -14.25 3.31
C LEU A 142 -23.30 -15.78 3.38
N GLY A 143 -23.38 -16.34 4.58
CA GLY A 143 -23.37 -17.79 4.77
C GLY A 143 -22.05 -18.44 4.40
N GLN A 144 -22.10 -19.71 4.01
CA GLN A 144 -20.89 -20.47 3.68
C GLN A 144 -20.37 -20.10 2.29
N GLY A 145 -19.10 -19.64 2.22
CA GLY A 145 -18.37 -19.41 0.98
C GLY A 145 -17.86 -20.71 0.35
N THR A 146 -17.43 -20.63 -0.88
CA THR A 146 -16.81 -21.73 -1.63
C THR A 146 -15.29 -21.58 -1.66
N SER A 147 -14.57 -22.71 -1.62
CA SER A 147 -13.11 -22.67 -1.78
C SER A 147 -12.72 -22.36 -3.23
N PRO A 148 -11.60 -21.65 -3.45
CA PRO A 148 -11.07 -21.42 -4.79
C PRO A 148 -10.78 -22.74 -5.51
N VAL A 149 -11.10 -22.80 -6.80
CA VAL A 149 -10.90 -24.01 -7.62
C VAL A 149 -9.66 -23.94 -8.48
N ASN A 150 -9.20 -22.73 -8.85
CA ASN A 150 -8.04 -22.49 -9.69
C ASN A 150 -6.83 -22.13 -8.84
N GLN A 151 -5.81 -22.98 -8.85
CA GLN A 151 -4.54 -22.67 -8.18
C GLN A 151 -3.68 -21.78 -9.07
N VAL A 152 -3.36 -20.58 -8.58
CA VAL A 152 -2.51 -19.59 -9.25
C VAL A 152 -1.41 -19.12 -8.30
N ASP A 153 -0.27 -18.75 -8.86
CA ASP A 153 0.84 -18.12 -8.13
C ASP A 153 1.13 -16.74 -8.73
N LEU A 154 0.71 -15.70 -8.00
CA LEU A 154 0.90 -14.30 -8.36
C LEU A 154 2.07 -13.63 -7.62
N GLN A 155 2.86 -14.39 -6.86
CA GLN A 155 3.98 -13.82 -6.10
C GLN A 155 5.01 -13.14 -7.00
N LYS A 156 5.22 -13.67 -8.21
CA LYS A 156 6.13 -13.08 -9.20
C LYS A 156 5.70 -11.68 -9.66
N GLU A 157 4.41 -11.39 -9.66
CA GLU A 157 3.89 -10.06 -10.00
C GLU A 157 4.16 -9.05 -8.87
N MET A 158 4.42 -9.54 -7.65
CA MET A 158 4.81 -8.76 -6.48
C MET A 158 6.32 -8.55 -6.37
N GLU A 159 7.13 -9.27 -7.16
CA GLU A 159 8.58 -9.09 -7.13
C GLU A 159 8.98 -7.71 -7.67
N TRP A 160 9.97 -7.12 -7.04
CA TRP A 160 10.51 -5.84 -7.47
C TRP A 160 11.39 -6.07 -8.71
N SER A 161 10.91 -5.70 -9.88
CA SER A 161 11.76 -5.63 -11.06
C SER A 161 12.73 -4.46 -10.88
N VAL A 162 13.98 -4.76 -10.48
CA VAL A 162 15.05 -3.76 -10.51
C VAL A 162 15.25 -3.41 -11.98
N PRO A 163 14.99 -2.18 -12.40
CA PRO A 163 15.11 -1.83 -13.81
C PRO A 163 16.59 -1.97 -14.22
N VAL A 164 16.84 -2.78 -15.24
CA VAL A 164 18.20 -3.13 -15.72
C VAL A 164 19.07 -1.89 -16.01
N HIS A 165 18.44 -0.77 -16.38
CA HIS A 165 19.15 0.50 -16.57
C HIS A 165 19.82 1.03 -15.29
N THR A 166 19.27 0.75 -14.10
CA THR A 166 19.88 1.16 -12.82
C THR A 166 21.18 0.39 -12.59
N LEU A 167 21.21 -0.89 -12.93
CA LEU A 167 22.43 -1.70 -12.90
C LEU A 167 23.49 -1.16 -13.88
N MET A 168 23.07 -0.79 -15.12
CA MET A 168 23.98 -0.21 -16.10
C MET A 168 24.57 1.15 -15.70
N MET A 169 23.86 1.97 -14.91
CA MET A 169 24.39 3.25 -14.42
C MET A 169 25.55 3.07 -13.44
N TRP A 170 25.63 1.97 -12.70
CA TRP A 170 26.71 1.73 -11.74
C TRP A 170 27.98 1.15 -12.36
N LEU A 171 27.89 0.51 -13.54
CA LEU A 171 29.05 -0.07 -14.23
C LEU A 171 30.16 0.94 -14.54
N PRO A 172 29.90 2.16 -15.09
CA PRO A 172 30.96 3.11 -15.35
C PRO A 172 31.55 3.68 -14.05
N VAL A 173 30.75 3.84 -12.98
CA VAL A 173 31.24 4.33 -11.67
C VAL A 173 32.23 3.34 -11.07
N MET A 174 31.92 2.05 -11.11
CA MET A 174 32.82 0.99 -10.63
C MET A 174 34.09 0.90 -11.49
N GLY A 175 33.97 1.09 -12.80
CA GLY A 175 35.13 1.13 -13.72
C GLY A 175 36.09 2.29 -13.41
N VAL A 176 35.57 3.49 -13.20
CA VAL A 176 36.39 4.67 -12.84
C VAL A 176 37.05 4.49 -11.48
N ALA A 177 36.32 3.98 -10.47
CA ALA A 177 36.85 3.69 -9.14
C ALA A 177 38.00 2.66 -9.21
N GLY A 178 37.85 1.63 -10.03
CA GLY A 178 38.89 0.62 -10.24
C GLY A 178 40.17 1.21 -10.88
N ILE A 179 40.02 2.07 -11.88
CA ILE A 179 41.15 2.71 -12.57
C ILE A 179 41.87 3.65 -11.60
N VAL A 180 41.14 4.48 -10.83
CA VAL A 180 41.72 5.40 -9.84
C VAL A 180 42.45 4.62 -8.76
N GLY A 181 41.87 3.55 -8.23
CA GLY A 181 42.50 2.67 -7.25
C GLY A 181 43.79 2.04 -7.77
N TRP A 182 43.81 1.61 -9.05
CA TRP A 182 45.00 1.04 -9.67
C TRP A 182 46.12 2.09 -9.82
N PHE A 183 45.79 3.32 -10.22
CA PHE A 183 46.78 4.41 -10.33
C PHE A 183 47.37 4.80 -8.96
N ILE A 184 46.54 4.87 -7.91
CA ILE A 184 47.00 5.15 -6.54
C ILE A 184 47.96 4.05 -6.07
N TRP A 185 47.60 2.77 -6.29
CA TRP A 185 48.41 1.62 -5.89
C TRP A 185 49.76 1.60 -6.64
N LYS A 186 49.75 1.94 -7.95
CA LYS A 186 50.96 1.96 -8.76
C LYS A 186 51.89 3.15 -8.34
N GLY A 187 51.31 4.33 -8.01
CA GLY A 187 52.07 5.48 -7.53
C GLY A 187 52.65 5.28 -6.13
N ALA A 188 52.06 4.47 -5.29
CA ALA A 188 52.56 4.15 -3.97
C ALA A 188 53.75 3.14 -3.96
N LYS A 189 54.01 2.49 -5.09
CA LYS A 189 55.14 1.54 -5.28
C LYS A 189 56.36 2.12 -6.03
N SER A 190 56.28 3.38 -6.48
CA SER A 190 57.39 4.11 -7.09
C SER A 190 57.99 5.09 -6.10
#